data_b04db935e50a48336c87ecaa424868f6
#
_entry.id   b04db935e50a48336c87ecaa424868f6
#
_cell.length_a   1.000
_cell.length_b   1.000
_cell.length_c   1.000
_cell.angle_alpha   90.00
_cell.angle_beta   90.00
_cell.angle_gamma   90.00
#
_symmetry.space_group_name_H-M   'P 1'
#
loop_
_entity.id
_entity.type
_entity.pdbx_description
1 polymer ?
#
loop_
_entity_poly.entity_id
_entity_poly.type
_entity_poly.pdbx_seq_one_letter_code
_entity_poly.pdbx_strand_id
1 'polypeptide(L)'
;NVNTLYDLLYFFLIAYEDRSNSKNISEILPEEFVVLKGKILKATNQYIKGGRYMYRAWLGDDSGVVELTWFNNRFVQKNISIGDELLVYGKVKKGIRLQIVNPEYKKMDTVLLMPSNQILPIYSSTSSLKQTDLRKIIHEAILNFGYILEENLPEELTKKEKLLSRKDALINVHFPENEKLKLKALQSFMLKEIFVLEMGILQSRFEVDKANTGLYKIENKKTLVKKFIEELEFDLTNDQKRVIKEIYNELVKGKIVNRLMQGDVGSGKTIVSLIMLLYMAENGYQGAIMAPTEILATQHYLGIVDEFNN
;
A
#
# COMPACT_ATOMS: atom_id res chain seq x y z
N ASN A 1 -18.26 2.89 5.20
CA ASN A 1 -19.04 3.87 5.96
C ASN A 1 -18.11 4.66 6.87
N VAL A 2 -18.20 5.98 6.86
CA VAL A 2 -17.45 6.89 7.74
C VAL A 2 -18.39 7.22 8.91
N ASN A 3 -18.07 6.73 10.11
CA ASN A 3 -18.93 6.91 11.31
C ASN A 3 -18.23 7.73 12.40
N THR A 4 -16.92 7.80 12.37
CA THR A 4 -16.10 8.48 13.36
C THR A 4 -15.14 9.47 12.72
N LEU A 5 -14.57 10.37 13.52
CA LEU A 5 -13.50 11.25 13.07
C LEU A 5 -12.26 10.43 12.61
N TYR A 6 -11.97 9.33 13.30
CA TYR A 6 -10.89 8.43 12.91
C TYR A 6 -11.12 7.85 11.51
N ASP A 7 -12.33 7.35 11.22
CA ASP A 7 -12.68 6.84 9.89
C ASP A 7 -12.50 7.91 8.80
N LEU A 8 -12.82 9.17 9.13
CA LEU A 8 -12.68 10.28 8.20
C LEU A 8 -11.19 10.61 7.93
N LEU A 9 -10.36 10.67 8.96
CA LEU A 9 -8.92 10.92 8.83
C LEU A 9 -8.20 9.80 8.08
N TYR A 10 -8.69 8.56 8.21
CA TYR A 10 -8.18 7.37 7.51
C TYR A 10 -9.01 6.98 6.29
N PHE A 11 -9.86 7.88 5.81
CA PHE A 11 -10.56 7.68 4.55
C PHE A 11 -9.60 7.90 3.38
N PHE A 12 -8.77 6.87 3.13
CA PHE A 12 -7.74 6.97 2.13
C PHE A 12 -8.30 7.11 0.71
N LEU A 13 -7.53 7.79 -0.09
CA LEU A 13 -7.79 8.01 -1.51
C LEU A 13 -7.55 6.71 -2.31
N ILE A 14 -8.19 6.62 -3.46
CA ILE A 14 -8.00 5.51 -4.41
C ILE A 14 -6.92 5.81 -5.44
N ALA A 15 -6.66 7.08 -5.72
CA ALA A 15 -5.65 7.52 -6.67
C ALA A 15 -5.25 8.97 -6.41
N TYR A 16 -4.17 9.38 -7.03
CA TYR A 16 -3.77 10.79 -7.11
C TYR A 16 -3.96 11.32 -8.52
N GLU A 17 -4.37 12.55 -8.59
CA GLU A 17 -4.43 13.35 -9.81
C GLU A 17 -3.30 14.37 -9.77
N ASP A 18 -2.29 14.15 -10.62
CA ASP A 18 -1.15 15.06 -10.71
C ASP A 18 -1.49 16.22 -11.65
N ARG A 19 -1.49 17.44 -11.11
CA ARG A 19 -1.70 18.70 -11.82
C ARG A 19 -0.43 19.56 -11.84
N SER A 20 0.74 18.95 -11.59
CA SER A 20 2.01 19.70 -11.48
C SER A 20 2.51 20.25 -12.80
N ASN A 21 2.17 19.60 -13.90
CA ASN A 21 2.63 19.98 -15.22
C ASN A 21 1.54 20.71 -16.00
N SER A 22 1.63 22.03 -16.08
CA SER A 22 0.84 22.79 -17.05
C SER A 22 1.41 22.61 -18.45
N LYS A 23 0.53 22.30 -19.42
CA LYS A 23 0.88 22.23 -20.84
C LYS A 23 0.63 23.58 -21.52
N ASN A 24 1.35 23.83 -22.60
CA ASN A 24 1.02 24.91 -23.52
C ASN A 24 -0.25 24.58 -24.29
N ILE A 25 -1.06 25.57 -24.60
CA ILE A 25 -2.32 25.37 -25.33
C ILE A 25 -2.09 24.76 -26.73
N SER A 26 -0.95 25.04 -27.36
CA SER A 26 -0.57 24.46 -28.65
C SER A 26 -0.28 22.96 -28.63
N GLU A 27 -0.02 22.40 -27.44
CA GLU A 27 0.41 20.99 -27.28
C GLU A 27 -0.73 20.06 -26.83
N ILE A 28 -1.94 20.61 -26.63
CA ILE A 28 -3.07 19.83 -26.15
C ILE A 28 -3.62 18.87 -27.22
N LEU A 29 -3.94 17.65 -26.79
CA LEU A 29 -4.52 16.64 -27.65
C LEU A 29 -5.99 16.36 -27.27
N PRO A 30 -6.85 15.97 -28.23
CA PRO A 30 -8.21 15.53 -27.93
C PRO A 30 -8.25 14.35 -26.97
N GLU A 31 -9.25 14.34 -26.08
CA GLU A 31 -9.52 13.29 -25.08
C GLU A 31 -8.51 13.24 -23.92
N GLU A 32 -7.53 14.11 -23.89
CA GLU A 32 -6.54 14.22 -22.83
C GLU A 32 -7.07 15.08 -21.66
N PHE A 33 -6.67 14.74 -20.43
CA PHE A 33 -6.81 15.62 -19.27
C PHE A 33 -5.60 16.54 -19.19
N VAL A 34 -5.84 17.85 -19.11
CA VAL A 34 -4.79 18.86 -19.16
C VAL A 34 -4.94 19.86 -18.03
N VAL A 35 -3.80 20.38 -17.59
CA VAL A 35 -3.70 21.60 -16.78
C VAL A 35 -3.20 22.72 -17.69
N LEU A 36 -3.99 23.78 -17.80
CA LEU A 36 -3.64 24.95 -18.60
C LEU A 36 -3.58 26.19 -17.74
N LYS A 37 -2.55 27.00 -17.94
CA LYS A 37 -2.44 28.34 -17.37
C LYS A 37 -2.63 29.35 -18.48
N GLY A 38 -3.48 30.34 -18.25
CA GLY A 38 -3.68 31.37 -19.26
C GLY A 38 -4.56 32.50 -18.77
N LYS A 39 -4.76 33.47 -19.65
CA LYS A 39 -5.56 34.68 -19.42
C LYS A 39 -6.89 34.59 -20.17
N ILE A 40 -7.98 35.04 -19.55
CA ILE A 40 -9.27 35.11 -20.22
C ILE A 40 -9.26 36.27 -21.20
N LEU A 41 -9.29 35.96 -22.50
CA LEU A 41 -9.27 36.92 -23.57
C LEU A 41 -10.67 37.43 -23.94
N LYS A 42 -11.67 36.54 -23.84
CA LYS A 42 -13.05 36.81 -24.19
C LYS A 42 -13.99 35.93 -23.36
N ALA A 43 -15.16 36.46 -23.06
CA ALA A 43 -16.21 35.68 -22.42
C ALA A 43 -17.58 36.05 -22.97
N THR A 44 -18.47 35.07 -23.13
CA THR A 44 -19.84 35.27 -23.61
C THR A 44 -20.80 34.35 -22.89
N ASN A 45 -22.02 34.80 -22.74
CA ASN A 45 -23.12 33.98 -22.23
C ASN A 45 -24.18 33.78 -23.30
N GLN A 46 -24.78 32.61 -23.33
CA GLN A 46 -25.80 32.26 -24.30
C GLN A 46 -26.85 31.36 -23.68
N TYR A 47 -28.12 31.60 -24.00
CA TYR A 47 -29.20 30.65 -23.72
C TYR A 47 -29.39 29.74 -24.93
N ILE A 48 -29.39 28.44 -24.69
CA ILE A 48 -29.61 27.41 -25.72
C ILE A 48 -31.08 26.97 -25.68
N LYS A 49 -31.57 26.43 -26.83
CA LYS A 49 -32.92 25.82 -26.92
C LYS A 49 -33.17 24.88 -25.75
N GLY A 50 -34.30 25.06 -25.04
CA GLY A 50 -34.63 24.28 -23.83
C GLY A 50 -34.25 24.97 -22.51
N GLY A 51 -33.97 26.28 -22.51
CA GLY A 51 -33.72 27.06 -21.28
C GLY A 51 -32.38 26.79 -20.59
N ARG A 52 -31.50 26.05 -21.25
CA ARG A 52 -30.16 25.77 -20.70
C ARG A 52 -29.25 26.97 -20.86
N TYR A 53 -28.60 27.33 -19.78
CA TYR A 53 -27.61 28.42 -19.75
C TYR A 53 -26.22 27.85 -20.09
N MET A 54 -25.49 28.56 -20.96
CA MET A 54 -24.14 28.22 -21.33
C MET A 54 -23.25 29.44 -21.23
N TYR A 55 -22.15 29.32 -20.48
CA TYR A 55 -21.10 30.33 -20.40
C TYR A 55 -19.87 29.82 -21.14
N ARG A 56 -19.35 30.64 -22.06
CA ARG A 56 -18.13 30.37 -22.83
C ARG A 56 -17.08 31.41 -22.50
N ALA A 57 -15.86 30.96 -22.32
CA ALA A 57 -14.69 31.82 -22.18
C ALA A 57 -13.54 31.29 -23.06
N TRP A 58 -12.69 32.15 -23.51
CA TRP A 58 -11.50 31.81 -24.29
C TRP A 58 -10.27 32.06 -23.43
N LEU A 59 -9.59 31.00 -23.09
CA LEU A 59 -8.33 31.02 -22.36
C LEU A 59 -7.19 31.07 -23.38
N GLY A 60 -6.31 32.05 -23.25
CA GLY A 60 -5.12 32.22 -24.09
C GLY A 60 -3.83 32.18 -23.27
N ASP A 61 -2.82 31.60 -23.85
CA ASP A 61 -1.43 31.72 -23.45
C ASP A 61 -0.57 32.22 -24.62
N ASP A 62 0.75 32.23 -24.48
CA ASP A 62 1.68 32.65 -25.54
C ASP A 62 1.67 31.71 -26.76
N SER A 63 1.10 30.52 -26.63
CA SER A 63 1.14 29.46 -27.64
C SER A 63 -0.17 29.27 -28.41
N GLY A 64 -1.31 29.71 -27.85
CA GLY A 64 -2.61 29.46 -28.47
C GLY A 64 -3.81 29.91 -27.65
N VAL A 65 -5.01 29.51 -28.12
CA VAL A 65 -6.29 29.83 -27.46
C VAL A 65 -7.17 28.56 -27.44
N VAL A 66 -7.78 28.27 -26.29
CA VAL A 66 -8.72 27.17 -26.11
C VAL A 66 -10.07 27.69 -25.59
N GLU A 67 -11.17 27.06 -26.04
CA GLU A 67 -12.52 27.39 -25.58
C GLU A 67 -12.85 26.61 -24.29
N LEU A 68 -13.30 27.34 -23.27
CA LEU A 68 -13.85 26.79 -22.04
C LEU A 68 -15.36 26.94 -22.05
N THR A 69 -16.11 25.88 -21.77
CA THR A 69 -17.56 25.91 -21.79
C THR A 69 -18.15 25.34 -20.51
N TRP A 70 -19.02 26.10 -19.82
CA TRP A 70 -19.77 25.64 -18.67
C TRP A 70 -21.27 25.64 -18.96
N PHE A 71 -21.92 24.54 -18.62
CA PHE A 71 -23.37 24.40 -18.74
C PHE A 71 -24.04 24.55 -17.38
N ASN A 72 -25.15 25.30 -17.35
CA ASN A 72 -26.02 25.51 -16.19
C ASN A 72 -25.30 26.03 -14.92
N ASN A 73 -24.16 26.67 -15.05
CA ASN A 73 -23.38 27.21 -13.95
C ASN A 73 -23.31 28.74 -14.00
N ARG A 74 -24.29 29.40 -13.38
CA ARG A 74 -24.35 30.88 -13.31
C ARG A 74 -23.27 31.47 -12.41
N PHE A 75 -22.69 30.71 -11.49
CA PHE A 75 -21.62 31.21 -10.61
C PHE A 75 -20.34 31.49 -11.37
N VAL A 76 -20.06 30.73 -12.42
CA VAL A 76 -18.84 30.97 -13.24
C VAL A 76 -18.86 32.35 -13.86
N GLN A 77 -19.99 32.80 -14.39
CA GLN A 77 -20.13 34.15 -14.98
C GLN A 77 -19.83 35.28 -13.97
N LYS A 78 -20.23 35.07 -12.71
CA LYS A 78 -19.98 36.07 -11.66
C LYS A 78 -18.52 36.10 -11.21
N ASN A 79 -17.85 34.96 -11.36
CA ASN A 79 -16.51 34.74 -10.81
C ASN A 79 -15.39 34.92 -11.83
N ILE A 80 -15.66 34.77 -13.14
CA ILE A 80 -14.64 34.90 -14.19
C ILE A 80 -14.90 36.17 -15.00
N SER A 81 -13.89 37.03 -15.10
CA SER A 81 -13.89 38.26 -15.88
C SER A 81 -12.80 38.21 -16.96
N ILE A 82 -13.00 39.01 -18.01
CA ILE A 82 -11.97 39.22 -19.03
C ILE A 82 -10.73 39.82 -18.37
N GLY A 83 -9.57 39.25 -18.66
CA GLY A 83 -8.30 39.63 -18.06
C GLY A 83 -7.86 38.81 -16.85
N ASP A 84 -8.75 38.00 -16.27
CA ASP A 84 -8.38 37.10 -15.18
C ASP A 84 -7.35 36.07 -15.64
N GLU A 85 -6.33 35.79 -14.84
CA GLU A 85 -5.42 34.67 -15.00
C GLU A 85 -5.98 33.45 -14.28
N LEU A 86 -6.16 32.39 -15.04
CA LEU A 86 -6.71 31.12 -14.54
C LEU A 86 -5.74 29.96 -14.70
N LEU A 87 -5.75 29.08 -13.71
CA LEU A 87 -5.31 27.71 -13.84
C LEU A 87 -6.56 26.88 -14.07
N VAL A 88 -6.60 26.15 -15.19
CA VAL A 88 -7.77 25.38 -15.66
C VAL A 88 -7.39 23.92 -15.74
N TYR A 89 -8.26 23.06 -15.21
CA TYR A 89 -8.11 21.60 -15.33
C TYR A 89 -9.37 21.00 -15.97
N GLY A 90 -9.16 20.10 -16.93
CA GLY A 90 -10.27 19.42 -17.56
C GLY A 90 -9.89 18.56 -18.75
N LYS A 91 -10.87 17.81 -19.25
CA LYS A 91 -10.70 16.95 -20.42
C LYS A 91 -10.92 17.73 -21.70
N VAL A 92 -9.95 17.68 -22.60
CA VAL A 92 -10.03 18.30 -23.91
C VAL A 92 -10.98 17.49 -24.80
N LYS A 93 -11.98 18.15 -25.38
CA LYS A 93 -12.91 17.54 -26.33
C LYS A 93 -12.68 18.08 -27.73
N LYS A 94 -12.81 17.20 -28.70
CA LYS A 94 -12.78 17.55 -30.12
C LYS A 94 -14.15 18.11 -30.51
N GLY A 95 -14.21 19.37 -30.88
CA GLY A 95 -15.35 20.03 -31.49
C GLY A 95 -14.92 20.65 -32.83
N ILE A 96 -15.56 21.73 -33.26
CA ILE A 96 -15.08 22.55 -34.39
C ILE A 96 -13.69 23.11 -34.06
N ARG A 97 -13.47 23.42 -32.78
CA ARG A 97 -12.17 23.74 -32.17
C ARG A 97 -12.01 22.88 -30.91
N LEU A 98 -10.78 22.77 -30.43
CA LEU A 98 -10.53 22.13 -29.15
C LEU A 98 -11.21 22.93 -28.04
N GLN A 99 -11.94 22.25 -27.19
CA GLN A 99 -12.70 22.83 -26.09
C GLN A 99 -12.60 21.99 -24.82
N ILE A 100 -12.71 22.66 -23.66
CA ILE A 100 -12.80 21.97 -22.38
C ILE A 100 -14.19 22.24 -21.79
N VAL A 101 -14.94 21.18 -21.53
CA VAL A 101 -16.33 21.27 -21.07
C VAL A 101 -16.39 21.06 -19.57
N ASN A 102 -17.04 22.01 -18.87
CA ASN A 102 -17.16 22.10 -17.42
C ASN A 102 -15.80 21.92 -16.70
N PRO A 103 -14.74 22.68 -17.13
CA PRO A 103 -13.47 22.57 -16.44
C PRO A 103 -13.53 23.05 -15.00
N GLU A 104 -12.71 22.46 -14.15
CA GLU A 104 -12.36 23.07 -12.88
C GLU A 104 -11.42 24.24 -13.14
N TYR A 105 -11.54 25.30 -12.36
CA TYR A 105 -10.67 26.47 -12.51
C TYR A 105 -10.32 27.11 -11.18
N LYS A 106 -9.19 27.79 -11.16
CA LYS A 106 -8.67 28.56 -10.03
C LYS A 106 -8.16 29.91 -10.56
N LYS A 107 -8.51 31.02 -9.90
CA LYS A 107 -7.88 32.32 -10.16
C LYS A 107 -6.52 32.36 -9.49
N MET A 108 -5.53 32.89 -10.20
CA MET A 108 -4.15 32.97 -9.68
C MET A 108 -4.03 34.01 -8.57
N ASP A 109 -4.87 35.06 -8.56
CA ASP A 109 -4.84 36.14 -7.58
C ASP A 109 -5.54 35.83 -6.25
N THR A 110 -6.14 34.65 -6.12
CA THR A 110 -6.89 34.32 -4.92
C THR A 110 -5.98 33.62 -3.91
N VAL A 111 -5.71 34.29 -2.79
CA VAL A 111 -5.10 33.65 -1.60
C VAL A 111 -6.06 32.59 -1.11
N LEU A 112 -5.67 31.33 -1.24
CA LEU A 112 -6.56 30.21 -0.92
C LEU A 112 -6.26 29.60 0.44
N LEU A 113 -7.36 29.30 1.13
CA LEU A 113 -7.40 28.45 2.33
C LEU A 113 -6.99 26.99 2.06
N MET A 114 -6.86 26.57 0.80
CA MET A 114 -6.34 25.26 0.43
C MET A 114 -4.92 25.37 -0.10
N PRO A 115 -4.04 24.42 0.27
CA PRO A 115 -2.70 24.36 -0.28
C PRO A 115 -2.77 24.36 -1.81
N SER A 116 -1.84 25.07 -2.44
CA SER A 116 -1.69 25.08 -3.90
C SER A 116 -1.12 23.76 -4.42
N ASN A 117 -1.44 22.64 -3.76
CA ASN A 117 -0.90 21.35 -4.09
C ASN A 117 -1.31 20.94 -5.49
N GLN A 118 -0.33 20.62 -6.27
CA GLN A 118 -0.51 20.17 -7.65
C GLN A 118 -0.91 18.69 -7.74
N ILE A 119 -0.72 17.95 -6.65
CA ILE A 119 -1.10 16.56 -6.52
C ILE A 119 -2.35 16.50 -5.64
N LEU A 120 -3.48 16.15 -6.25
CA LEU A 120 -4.78 16.10 -5.58
C LEU A 120 -5.26 14.67 -5.33
N PRO A 121 -5.86 14.39 -4.17
CA PRO A 121 -6.42 13.08 -3.89
C PRO A 121 -7.72 12.84 -4.65
N ILE A 122 -7.93 11.60 -5.11
CA ILE A 122 -9.20 11.10 -5.64
C ILE A 122 -9.76 10.11 -4.64
N TYR A 123 -10.91 10.42 -4.07
CA TYR A 123 -11.57 9.57 -3.08
C TYR A 123 -12.69 8.73 -3.70
N SER A 124 -13.01 7.61 -3.07
CA SER A 124 -14.25 6.89 -3.35
C SER A 124 -15.44 7.80 -3.02
N SER A 125 -16.28 8.10 -3.99
CA SER A 125 -17.42 9.00 -3.81
C SER A 125 -18.70 8.41 -4.38
N THR A 126 -19.83 8.82 -3.81
CA THR A 126 -21.16 8.54 -4.35
C THR A 126 -21.58 9.68 -5.28
N SER A 127 -22.64 9.48 -6.05
CA SER A 127 -23.20 10.49 -6.96
C SER A 127 -23.63 11.80 -6.26
N SER A 128 -23.87 11.76 -4.96
CA SER A 128 -24.33 12.90 -4.16
C SER A 128 -23.21 13.77 -3.58
N LEU A 129 -21.97 13.27 -3.48
CA LEU A 129 -20.85 13.98 -2.85
C LEU A 129 -19.71 14.20 -3.85
N LYS A 130 -19.42 15.48 -4.13
CA LYS A 130 -18.37 15.85 -5.09
C LYS A 130 -16.98 15.69 -4.50
N GLN A 131 -15.98 15.43 -5.35
CA GLN A 131 -14.56 15.35 -4.95
C GLN A 131 -14.08 16.64 -4.25
N THR A 132 -14.53 17.80 -4.72
CA THR A 132 -14.20 19.11 -4.12
C THR A 132 -14.68 19.21 -2.66
N ASP A 133 -15.86 18.70 -2.37
CA ASP A 133 -16.44 18.75 -1.02
C ASP A 133 -15.72 17.76 -0.09
N LEU A 134 -15.43 16.54 -0.58
CA LEU A 134 -14.64 15.55 0.15
C LEU A 134 -13.24 16.06 0.49
N ARG A 135 -12.54 16.63 -0.49
CA ARG A 135 -11.22 17.24 -0.28
C ARG A 135 -11.25 18.31 0.80
N LYS A 136 -12.28 19.18 0.78
CA LYS A 136 -12.45 20.25 1.77
C LYS A 136 -12.70 19.69 3.17
N ILE A 137 -13.66 18.76 3.30
CA ILE A 137 -14.02 18.17 4.59
C ILE A 137 -12.82 17.45 5.21
N ILE A 138 -12.11 16.63 4.42
CA ILE A 138 -10.94 15.88 4.91
C ILE A 138 -9.80 16.84 5.27
N HIS A 139 -9.55 17.86 4.47
CA HIS A 139 -8.52 18.87 4.77
C HIS A 139 -8.81 19.59 6.09
N GLU A 140 -10.04 20.07 6.29
CA GLU A 140 -10.47 20.72 7.53
C GLU A 140 -10.38 19.76 8.73
N ALA A 141 -10.75 18.50 8.55
CA ALA A 141 -10.62 17.49 9.60
C ALA A 141 -9.15 17.25 10.01
N ILE A 142 -8.24 17.17 9.04
CA ILE A 142 -6.80 16.99 9.33
C ILE A 142 -6.22 18.22 10.04
N LEU A 143 -6.56 19.42 9.59
CA LEU A 143 -6.05 20.65 10.21
C LEU A 143 -6.51 20.79 11.66
N ASN A 144 -7.79 20.53 11.92
CA ASN A 144 -8.39 20.75 13.24
C ASN A 144 -8.14 19.59 14.21
N PHE A 145 -7.93 18.37 13.73
CA PHE A 145 -7.92 17.18 14.58
C PHE A 145 -6.70 16.27 14.36
N GLY A 146 -5.85 16.56 13.37
CA GLY A 146 -4.68 15.72 13.08
C GLY A 146 -3.67 15.65 14.26
N TYR A 147 -3.70 16.61 15.18
CA TYR A 147 -2.86 16.63 16.37
C TYR A 147 -3.27 15.63 17.46
N ILE A 148 -4.52 15.13 17.42
CA ILE A 148 -5.02 14.14 18.40
C ILE A 148 -4.41 12.75 18.15
N LEU A 149 -3.85 12.54 16.95
CA LEU A 149 -3.29 11.26 16.58
C LEU A 149 -1.94 11.04 17.29
N GLU A 150 -1.92 10.10 18.21
CA GLU A 150 -0.71 9.71 18.93
C GLU A 150 0.26 8.94 18.02
N GLU A 151 1.56 9.14 18.25
CA GLU A 151 2.60 8.36 17.60
C GLU A 151 2.73 7.00 18.30
N ASN A 152 2.52 5.93 17.54
CA ASN A 152 2.50 4.56 18.08
C ASN A 152 3.77 3.77 17.73
N LEU A 153 4.68 4.37 16.94
CA LEU A 153 5.96 3.73 16.62
C LEU A 153 7.02 4.12 17.65
N PRO A 154 7.95 3.22 17.99
CA PRO A 154 9.10 3.56 18.83
C PRO A 154 9.92 4.70 18.21
N GLU A 155 10.36 5.63 19.05
CA GLU A 155 11.12 6.81 18.59
C GLU A 155 12.43 6.43 17.90
N GLU A 156 13.08 5.36 18.35
CA GLU A 156 14.29 4.83 17.73
C GLU A 156 14.04 4.38 16.29
N LEU A 157 12.90 3.72 16.03
CA LEU A 157 12.52 3.27 14.70
C LEU A 157 12.19 4.44 13.79
N THR A 158 11.41 5.41 14.28
CA THR A 158 11.05 6.60 13.50
C THR A 158 12.27 7.42 13.10
N LYS A 159 13.25 7.56 13.99
CA LYS A 159 14.52 8.25 13.71
C LYS A 159 15.39 7.47 12.74
N LYS A 160 15.56 6.15 12.95
CA LYS A 160 16.39 5.28 12.09
C LYS A 160 15.90 5.29 10.66
N GLU A 161 14.61 5.11 10.47
CA GLU A 161 13.98 5.05 9.13
C GLU A 161 13.61 6.44 8.58
N LYS A 162 13.90 7.51 9.32
CA LYS A 162 13.61 8.92 8.96
C LYS A 162 12.15 9.11 8.54
N LEU A 163 11.23 8.51 9.28
CA LEU A 163 9.80 8.58 9.00
C LEU A 163 9.26 9.97 9.30
N LEU A 164 8.15 10.31 8.65
CA LEU A 164 7.36 11.49 9.00
C LEU A 164 6.62 11.24 10.31
N SER A 165 6.37 12.34 11.07
CA SER A 165 5.43 12.28 12.18
C SER A 165 4.07 11.80 11.68
N ARG A 166 3.25 11.23 12.56
CA ARG A 166 1.92 10.72 12.16
C ARG A 166 1.05 11.80 11.52
N LYS A 167 1.08 13.02 12.07
CA LYS A 167 0.39 14.17 11.53
C LYS A 167 0.92 14.56 10.14
N ASP A 168 2.24 14.68 9.99
CA ASP A 168 2.84 15.06 8.71
C ASP A 168 2.65 13.98 7.66
N ALA A 169 2.71 12.71 8.05
CA ALA A 169 2.41 11.60 7.16
C ALA A 169 0.95 11.66 6.68
N LEU A 170 0.00 11.93 7.60
CA LEU A 170 -1.42 12.06 7.25
C LEU A 170 -1.66 13.23 6.28
N ILE A 171 -1.09 14.40 6.57
CA ILE A 171 -1.19 15.56 5.69
C ILE A 171 -0.67 15.22 4.29
N ASN A 172 0.51 14.61 4.21
CA ASN A 172 1.19 14.35 2.93
C ASN A 172 0.66 13.09 2.19
N VAL A 173 -0.09 12.21 2.85
CA VAL A 173 -0.86 11.17 2.14
C VAL A 173 -2.08 11.79 1.47
N HIS A 174 -2.79 12.71 2.12
CA HIS A 174 -3.99 13.33 1.54
C HIS A 174 -3.65 14.50 0.61
N PHE A 175 -2.73 15.38 1.02
CA PHE A 175 -2.41 16.63 0.33
C PHE A 175 -0.90 16.82 0.25
N PRO A 176 -0.19 15.99 -0.55
CA PRO A 176 1.26 16.07 -0.65
C PRO A 176 1.70 17.36 -1.30
N GLU A 177 2.70 18.03 -0.74
CA GLU A 177 3.30 19.21 -1.36
C GLU A 177 4.08 18.86 -2.63
N ASN A 178 4.67 17.66 -2.65
CA ASN A 178 5.45 17.16 -3.78
C ASN A 178 5.52 15.62 -3.74
N GLU A 179 5.99 15.03 -4.84
CA GLU A 179 6.10 13.58 -5.01
C GLU A 179 6.98 12.92 -3.94
N LYS A 180 8.07 13.58 -3.53
CA LYS A 180 8.99 13.06 -2.51
C LYS A 180 8.31 12.93 -1.14
N LEU A 181 7.54 13.93 -0.72
CA LEU A 181 6.80 13.90 0.54
C LEU A 181 5.65 12.90 0.48
N LYS A 182 4.98 12.74 -0.67
CA LYS A 182 3.97 11.71 -0.90
C LYS A 182 4.55 10.32 -0.64
N LEU A 183 5.67 9.99 -1.29
CA LEU A 183 6.33 8.68 -1.12
C LEU A 183 6.76 8.44 0.33
N LYS A 184 7.31 9.46 0.98
CA LYS A 184 7.70 9.36 2.40
C LYS A 184 6.50 9.13 3.32
N ALA A 185 5.38 9.78 3.06
CA ALA A 185 4.16 9.60 3.82
C ALA A 185 3.61 8.18 3.66
N LEU A 186 3.53 7.69 2.42
CA LEU A 186 3.14 6.31 2.13
C LEU A 186 4.07 5.30 2.84
N GLN A 187 5.39 5.50 2.76
CA GLN A 187 6.36 4.66 3.47
C GLN A 187 6.10 4.62 4.98
N SER A 188 5.81 5.78 5.59
CA SER A 188 5.52 5.86 7.03
C SER A 188 4.27 5.06 7.41
N PHE A 189 3.20 5.10 6.58
CA PHE A 189 1.99 4.32 6.82
C PHE A 189 2.23 2.82 6.60
N MET A 190 2.87 2.44 5.51
CA MET A 190 3.16 1.03 5.19
C MET A 190 4.02 0.37 6.28
N LEU A 191 5.08 1.05 6.72
CA LEU A 191 5.95 0.53 7.77
C LEU A 191 5.19 0.34 9.08
N LYS A 192 4.31 1.28 9.43
CA LYS A 192 3.49 1.16 10.63
C LYS A 192 2.54 -0.03 10.58
N GLU A 193 1.84 -0.24 9.47
CA GLU A 193 0.91 -1.37 9.34
C GLU A 193 1.66 -2.71 9.45
N ILE A 194 2.81 -2.83 8.77
CA ILE A 194 3.65 -4.02 8.86
C ILE A 194 4.18 -4.21 10.29
N PHE A 195 4.63 -3.13 10.94
CA PHE A 195 5.13 -3.21 12.32
C PHE A 195 4.06 -3.71 13.29
N VAL A 196 2.84 -3.19 13.23
CA VAL A 196 1.74 -3.62 14.10
C VAL A 196 1.39 -5.10 13.84
N LEU A 197 1.36 -5.51 12.57
CA LEU A 197 1.11 -6.90 12.20
C LEU A 197 2.20 -7.83 12.75
N GLU A 198 3.47 -7.48 12.54
CA GLU A 198 4.61 -8.27 13.04
C GLU A 198 4.63 -8.34 14.57
N MET A 199 4.33 -7.24 15.25
CA MET A 199 4.21 -7.24 16.70
C MET A 199 3.11 -8.18 17.20
N GLY A 200 1.96 -8.20 16.55
CA GLY A 200 0.87 -9.14 16.87
C GLY A 200 1.30 -10.59 16.68
N ILE A 201 1.99 -10.89 15.58
CA ILE A 201 2.51 -12.25 15.30
C ILE A 201 3.55 -12.65 16.34
N LEU A 202 4.49 -11.75 16.68
CA LEU A 202 5.53 -12.00 17.66
C LEU A 202 4.95 -12.20 19.07
N GLN A 203 3.97 -11.41 19.45
CA GLN A 203 3.27 -11.57 20.72
C GLN A 203 2.57 -12.93 20.82
N SER A 204 1.82 -13.32 19.79
CA SER A 204 1.17 -14.64 19.71
C SER A 204 2.20 -15.78 19.82
N ARG A 205 3.34 -15.67 19.13
CA ARG A 205 4.41 -16.67 19.22
C ARG A 205 5.00 -16.71 20.63
N PHE A 206 5.24 -15.55 21.23
CA PHE A 206 5.79 -15.47 22.59
C PHE A 206 4.86 -16.13 23.63
N GLU A 207 3.56 -15.91 23.52
CA GLU A 207 2.56 -16.54 24.39
C GLU A 207 2.52 -18.07 24.22
N VAL A 208 2.56 -18.55 22.98
CA VAL A 208 2.65 -19.99 22.68
C VAL A 208 3.94 -20.59 23.21
N ASP A 209 5.08 -19.96 22.96
CA ASP A 209 6.37 -20.42 23.46
C ASP A 209 6.39 -20.47 25.00
N LYS A 210 5.86 -19.45 25.67
CA LYS A 210 5.77 -19.40 27.14
C LYS A 210 4.88 -20.50 27.70
N ALA A 211 3.73 -20.76 27.09
CA ALA A 211 2.79 -21.79 27.51
C ALA A 211 3.35 -23.21 27.33
N ASN A 212 4.22 -23.40 26.36
CA ASN A 212 4.67 -24.73 25.90
C ASN A 212 6.14 -25.01 26.21
N THR A 213 6.84 -24.10 26.92
CA THR A 213 8.23 -24.33 27.29
C THR A 213 8.31 -25.50 28.29
N GLY A 214 9.14 -26.49 27.97
CA GLY A 214 9.37 -27.65 28.85
C GLY A 214 8.45 -28.84 28.63
N LEU A 215 7.57 -28.84 27.61
CA LEU A 215 6.73 -29.99 27.25
C LEU A 215 7.55 -31.19 26.77
N TYR A 216 8.71 -30.91 26.15
CA TYR A 216 9.64 -31.97 25.70
C TYR A 216 10.92 -31.91 26.51
N LYS A 217 11.35 -33.06 26.99
CA LYS A 217 12.67 -33.28 27.60
C LYS A 217 13.53 -34.05 26.60
N ILE A 218 14.22 -33.32 25.75
CA ILE A 218 15.14 -33.90 24.79
C ILE A 218 16.49 -34.11 25.47
N GLU A 219 16.87 -35.35 25.71
CA GLU A 219 18.22 -35.71 26.14
C GLU A 219 19.16 -35.59 24.92
N ASN A 220 20.44 -35.33 25.16
CA ASN A 220 21.44 -35.24 24.08
C ASN A 220 21.84 -36.62 23.55
N LYS A 221 20.87 -37.51 23.36
CA LYS A 221 21.04 -38.79 22.72
C LYS A 221 21.04 -38.60 21.22
N LYS A 222 22.05 -39.12 20.53
CA LYS A 222 22.25 -38.98 19.08
C LYS A 222 22.66 -40.28 18.42
N THR A 223 22.47 -41.38 19.08
CA THR A 223 23.01 -42.65 18.63
C THR A 223 22.31 -43.14 17.37
N LEU A 224 20.98 -43.15 17.35
CA LEU A 224 20.21 -43.56 16.19
C LEU A 224 20.37 -42.57 15.01
N VAL A 225 20.31 -41.29 15.30
CA VAL A 225 20.47 -40.26 14.29
C VAL A 225 21.86 -40.27 13.66
N LYS A 226 22.90 -40.48 14.44
CA LYS A 226 24.28 -40.62 13.90
C LYS A 226 24.40 -41.83 13.01
N LYS A 227 23.93 -43.01 13.50
CA LYS A 227 23.94 -44.25 12.74
C LYS A 227 23.20 -44.04 11.40
N PHE A 228 22.01 -43.48 11.44
CA PHE A 228 21.22 -43.20 10.24
C PHE A 228 21.95 -42.29 9.24
N ILE A 229 22.60 -41.20 9.72
CA ILE A 229 23.34 -40.30 8.85
C ILE A 229 24.58 -40.99 8.25
N GLU A 230 25.23 -41.86 8.99
CA GLU A 230 26.42 -42.65 8.53
C GLU A 230 26.04 -43.69 7.50
N GLU A 231 24.82 -44.23 7.54
CA GLU A 231 24.28 -45.23 6.60
C GLU A 231 23.65 -44.64 5.35
N LEU A 232 23.51 -43.27 5.23
CA LEU A 232 23.02 -42.63 4.03
C LEU A 232 24.02 -42.83 2.87
N GLU A 233 23.50 -43.13 1.68
CA GLU A 233 24.29 -43.28 0.45
C GLU A 233 24.88 -41.94 -0.06
N PHE A 234 24.58 -40.83 0.57
CA PHE A 234 25.02 -39.49 0.21
C PHE A 234 25.33 -38.62 1.43
N ASP A 235 26.19 -37.62 1.24
CA ASP A 235 26.51 -36.62 2.25
C ASP A 235 25.42 -35.54 2.35
N LEU A 236 25.05 -35.18 3.58
CA LEU A 236 24.18 -34.03 3.82
C LEU A 236 24.87 -32.75 3.41
N THR A 237 24.15 -31.88 2.71
CA THR A 237 24.65 -30.54 2.35
C THR A 237 24.87 -29.67 3.58
N ASN A 238 25.66 -28.62 3.43
CA ASN A 238 25.92 -27.68 4.53
C ASN A 238 24.64 -27.00 5.02
N ASP A 239 23.70 -26.70 4.11
CA ASP A 239 22.42 -26.11 4.49
C ASP A 239 21.52 -27.09 5.25
N GLN A 240 21.47 -28.34 4.84
CA GLN A 240 20.74 -29.39 5.58
C GLN A 240 21.33 -29.56 6.99
N LYS A 241 22.66 -29.66 7.12
CA LYS A 241 23.35 -29.74 8.42
C LYS A 241 23.05 -28.52 9.30
N ARG A 242 23.00 -27.31 8.70
CA ARG A 242 22.66 -26.08 9.41
C ARG A 242 21.22 -26.10 9.94
N VAL A 243 20.25 -26.43 9.08
CA VAL A 243 18.83 -26.50 9.46
C VAL A 243 18.58 -27.54 10.55
N ILE A 244 19.16 -28.73 10.41
CA ILE A 244 19.09 -29.79 11.42
C ILE A 244 19.63 -29.30 12.77
N LYS A 245 20.78 -28.63 12.78
CA LYS A 245 21.39 -28.08 14.00
C LYS A 245 20.56 -26.98 14.62
N GLU A 246 19.95 -26.11 13.83
CA GLU A 246 19.06 -25.05 14.33
C GLU A 246 17.84 -25.65 15.03
N ILE A 247 17.12 -26.57 14.38
CA ILE A 247 15.93 -27.22 14.94
C ILE A 247 16.29 -28.00 16.19
N TYR A 248 17.37 -28.78 16.15
CA TYR A 248 17.83 -29.55 17.29
C TYR A 248 18.14 -28.67 18.51
N ASN A 249 18.83 -27.55 18.31
CA ASN A 249 19.15 -26.62 19.39
C ASN A 249 17.90 -25.99 20.06
N GLU A 250 16.82 -25.83 19.33
CA GLU A 250 15.54 -25.36 19.88
C GLU A 250 14.84 -26.46 20.66
N LEU A 251 14.81 -27.68 20.12
CA LEU A 251 14.22 -28.84 20.79
C LEU A 251 14.91 -29.15 22.13
N VAL A 252 16.24 -29.11 22.18
CA VAL A 252 17.01 -29.34 23.44
C VAL A 252 16.71 -28.27 24.48
N LYS A 253 16.38 -27.05 24.06
CA LYS A 253 15.94 -25.97 24.96
C LYS A 253 14.49 -26.14 25.46
N GLY A 254 13.82 -27.23 25.07
CA GLY A 254 12.44 -27.51 25.43
C GLY A 254 11.43 -26.61 24.73
N LYS A 255 11.81 -25.99 23.62
CA LYS A 255 10.91 -25.15 22.83
C LYS A 255 10.08 -26.00 21.86
N ILE A 256 8.83 -25.58 21.62
CA ILE A 256 8.06 -26.07 20.48
C ILE A 256 8.63 -25.47 19.21
N VAL A 257 9.04 -26.33 18.30
CA VAL A 257 9.60 -25.92 17.00
C VAL A 257 8.49 -25.92 15.95
N ASN A 258 8.19 -24.73 15.44
CA ASN A 258 7.29 -24.53 14.29
C ASN A 258 8.10 -23.85 13.18
N ARG A 259 8.50 -24.63 12.18
CA ARG A 259 9.41 -24.19 11.11
C ARG A 259 8.86 -24.52 9.74
N LEU A 260 8.84 -23.52 8.86
CA LEU A 260 8.66 -23.72 7.43
C LEU A 260 10.02 -23.97 6.78
N MET A 261 10.22 -25.17 6.26
CA MET A 261 11.43 -25.51 5.51
C MET A 261 11.16 -25.37 4.00
N GLN A 262 11.82 -24.42 3.39
CA GLN A 262 11.69 -24.11 1.97
C GLN A 262 12.93 -24.58 1.21
N GLY A 263 12.72 -25.14 0.03
CA GLY A 263 13.78 -25.59 -0.88
C GLY A 263 13.18 -26.14 -2.17
N ASP A 264 14.00 -26.28 -3.19
CA ASP A 264 13.59 -26.81 -4.49
C ASP A 264 13.19 -28.29 -4.44
N VAL A 265 12.56 -28.78 -5.51
CA VAL A 265 12.26 -30.21 -5.67
C VAL A 265 13.59 -30.98 -5.70
N GLY A 266 13.69 -32.07 -4.93
CA GLY A 266 14.93 -32.84 -4.82
C GLY A 266 15.98 -32.28 -3.85
N SER A 267 15.72 -31.17 -3.16
CA SER A 267 16.68 -30.59 -2.17
C SER A 267 16.82 -31.39 -0.87
N GLY A 268 16.13 -32.52 -0.74
CA GLY A 268 16.21 -33.40 0.42
C GLY A 268 15.43 -32.94 1.65
N LYS A 269 14.33 -32.20 1.46
CA LYS A 269 13.45 -31.76 2.58
C LYS A 269 12.95 -32.92 3.42
N THR A 270 12.61 -34.04 2.78
CA THR A 270 12.11 -35.23 3.44
C THR A 270 13.14 -35.86 4.38
N ILE A 271 14.43 -35.91 3.98
CA ILE A 271 15.49 -36.49 4.82
C ILE A 271 15.71 -35.65 6.09
N VAL A 272 15.64 -34.32 5.97
CA VAL A 272 15.74 -33.40 7.14
C VAL A 272 14.58 -33.65 8.12
N SER A 273 13.36 -33.80 7.59
CA SER A 273 12.17 -34.13 8.41
C SER A 273 12.31 -35.50 9.10
N LEU A 274 12.80 -36.48 8.37
CA LEU A 274 13.02 -37.84 8.91
C LEU A 274 14.06 -37.82 10.04
N ILE A 275 15.18 -37.12 9.88
CA ILE A 275 16.20 -36.95 10.92
C ILE A 275 15.59 -36.33 12.18
N MET A 276 14.69 -35.32 12.04
CA MET A 276 14.03 -34.71 13.20
C MET A 276 13.06 -35.70 13.88
N LEU A 277 12.33 -36.50 13.11
CA LEU A 277 11.48 -37.56 13.68
C LEU A 277 12.28 -38.60 14.44
N LEU A 278 13.45 -39.00 13.91
CA LEU A 278 14.36 -39.89 14.62
C LEU A 278 14.86 -39.31 15.94
N TYR A 279 15.21 -38.03 15.98
CA TYR A 279 15.54 -37.36 17.22
C TYR A 279 14.41 -37.47 18.26
N MET A 280 13.17 -37.27 17.82
CA MET A 280 12.01 -37.40 18.70
C MET A 280 11.81 -38.84 19.16
N ALA A 281 11.91 -39.81 18.26
CA ALA A 281 11.77 -41.23 18.56
C ALA A 281 12.86 -41.70 19.55
N GLU A 282 14.13 -41.33 19.36
CA GLU A 282 15.24 -41.65 20.27
C GLU A 282 15.03 -41.11 21.70
N ASN A 283 14.26 -40.04 21.83
CA ASN A 283 13.86 -39.45 23.10
C ASN A 283 12.50 -39.95 23.64
N GLY A 284 11.93 -40.99 23.03
CA GLY A 284 10.70 -41.64 23.49
C GLY A 284 9.41 -40.97 23.04
N TYR A 285 9.46 -40.06 22.05
CA TYR A 285 8.29 -39.42 21.48
C TYR A 285 7.89 -40.05 20.14
N GLN A 286 6.64 -39.90 19.79
CA GLN A 286 6.11 -40.34 18.49
C GLN A 286 6.14 -39.23 17.47
N GLY A 287 6.42 -39.55 16.20
CA GLY A 287 6.37 -38.63 15.09
C GLY A 287 5.32 -39.02 14.06
N ALA A 288 4.77 -38.05 13.36
CA ALA A 288 3.83 -38.27 12.27
C ALA A 288 4.20 -37.40 11.07
N ILE A 289 4.08 -37.94 9.87
CA ILE A 289 4.23 -37.25 8.60
C ILE A 289 2.85 -37.17 7.95
N MET A 290 2.42 -35.97 7.60
CA MET A 290 1.23 -35.73 6.79
C MET A 290 1.63 -35.42 5.35
N ALA A 291 0.89 -35.99 4.41
CA ALA A 291 1.02 -35.70 2.98
C ALA A 291 -0.35 -35.29 2.40
N PRO A 292 -0.39 -34.46 1.35
CA PRO A 292 -1.65 -33.99 0.78
C PRO A 292 -2.47 -35.05 0.07
N THR A 293 -1.87 -36.19 -0.30
CA THR A 293 -2.55 -37.30 -0.98
C THR A 293 -2.10 -38.63 -0.42
N GLU A 294 -2.97 -39.64 -0.52
CA GLU A 294 -2.68 -41.03 -0.13
C GLU A 294 -1.45 -41.60 -0.87
N ILE A 295 -1.33 -41.28 -2.15
CA ILE A 295 -0.19 -41.72 -2.99
C ILE A 295 1.12 -41.21 -2.40
N LEU A 296 1.20 -39.95 -2.03
CA LEU A 296 2.41 -39.35 -1.45
C LEU A 296 2.68 -39.90 -0.05
N ALA A 297 1.66 -40.14 0.76
CA ALA A 297 1.81 -40.74 2.07
C ALA A 297 2.39 -42.17 1.93
N THR A 298 1.87 -42.96 0.98
CA THR A 298 2.36 -44.32 0.68
C THR A 298 3.80 -44.29 0.17
N GLN A 299 4.14 -43.36 -0.71
CA GLN A 299 5.53 -43.18 -1.18
C GLN A 299 6.50 -42.85 -0.04
N HIS A 300 6.12 -41.93 0.86
CA HIS A 300 6.93 -41.63 2.05
C HIS A 300 7.09 -42.85 2.94
N TYR A 301 6.01 -43.61 3.18
CA TYR A 301 6.04 -44.82 3.99
C TYR A 301 7.00 -45.86 3.40
N LEU A 302 6.86 -46.19 2.12
CA LEU A 302 7.72 -47.16 1.45
C LEU A 302 9.18 -46.74 1.45
N GLY A 303 9.47 -45.46 1.12
CA GLY A 303 10.83 -44.95 1.15
C GLY A 303 11.46 -44.99 2.54
N ILE A 304 10.69 -44.70 3.61
CA ILE A 304 11.17 -44.82 4.99
C ILE A 304 11.46 -46.31 5.35
N VAL A 305 10.55 -47.21 4.97
CA VAL A 305 10.75 -48.65 5.23
C VAL A 305 12.00 -49.19 4.53
N ASP A 306 12.22 -48.80 3.28
CA ASP A 306 13.41 -49.20 2.51
C ASP A 306 14.70 -48.68 3.15
N GLU A 307 14.73 -47.43 3.60
CA GLU A 307 15.88 -46.80 4.29
C GLU A 307 16.22 -47.47 5.65
N PHE A 308 15.23 -48.08 6.32
CA PHE A 308 15.45 -48.76 7.61
C PHE A 308 15.63 -50.27 7.53
N ASN A 309 15.36 -50.86 6.38
CA ASN A 309 15.58 -52.32 6.18
C ASN A 309 16.95 -52.65 5.58
N ASN A 310 17.67 -51.65 5.09
CA ASN A 310 19.05 -51.75 4.64
C ASN A 310 20.02 -51.37 5.76
#